data_681dac687990894c6bf26fff2e3d938d
#
_entry.id   681dac687990894c6bf26fff2e3d938d
#
_cell.length_a   1.000
_cell.length_b   1.000
_cell.length_c   1.000
_cell.angle_alpha   90.00
_cell.angle_beta   90.00
_cell.angle_gamma   90.00
#
_symmetry.space_group_name_H-M   'P 1'
#
loop_
_entity.id
_entity.type
_entity.pdbx_description
1 polymer ?
#
loop_
_entity_poly.entity_id
_entity_poly.type
_entity_poly.pdbx_seq_one_letter_code
_entity_poly.pdbx_strand_id
1 'polypeptide(L)'
;MNAPVNTPRKIPAVVLGGGISGLTAARILQENSQEYVLLERCPTLGGLTRTIEVNEYCFDYTGHFLHLSRYASPGDIPYANLRNEEWTQVRRRSCCFVGDKFISAPIQYNLSELPSPLFEQCVESYENRPALLDDDCATFRDYLVSGFGAVLADLFLIPQNEKTMAIPLDRLSKRAVRRFFPAPDETLVRAGIRGEPSNGGYNSTFWYPKVGGISRLVAGLRSGLEECLVNQDVIALSLRNRTAVTKNTATFSWDTLFSSMPLKALCEMSEDDGLVSAAASLSHSSTISFNIGLRAPLRPEFSGIHWLYVPDRRIPFYRVGFYSNIGRGTCTPDRSSIYVEVGATPEDLERTTLVADLQPMVILALQDLGWLDIRDVDCVVAHTMRCAYVHHTPQRDTAVKYILDRLREYQVFPIGRYGTWDYTSMEDSMESARQTVMEALQTAMTGQVDAA
;
A
#
# COMPACT_ATOMS: atom_id res chain seq x y z
N MET A 1 -11.93 45.15 1.42
CA MET A 1 -12.38 44.67 0.09
C MET A 1 -12.71 43.22 0.25
N ASN A 2 -13.98 42.87 0.21
CA ASN A 2 -14.44 41.48 0.27
C ASN A 2 -13.99 40.80 -1.04
N ALA A 3 -13.17 39.76 -0.95
CA ALA A 3 -12.89 38.90 -2.09
C ALA A 3 -14.24 38.39 -2.67
N PRO A 4 -14.37 38.28 -3.99
CA PRO A 4 -15.61 37.79 -4.58
C PRO A 4 -15.87 36.38 -4.01
N VAL A 5 -17.03 36.19 -3.38
CA VAL A 5 -17.51 34.88 -2.96
C VAL A 5 -17.74 34.09 -4.24
N ASN A 6 -16.78 33.20 -4.56
CA ASN A 6 -16.88 32.34 -5.73
C ASN A 6 -18.08 31.40 -5.48
N THR A 7 -19.14 31.57 -6.28
CA THR A 7 -20.31 30.67 -6.17
C THR A 7 -19.83 29.23 -6.37
N PRO A 8 -20.16 28.30 -5.45
CA PRO A 8 -19.71 26.92 -5.59
C PRO A 8 -20.22 26.29 -6.91
N ARG A 9 -19.32 25.61 -7.63
CA ARG A 9 -19.73 24.76 -8.76
C ARG A 9 -20.51 23.56 -8.18
N LYS A 10 -21.81 23.51 -8.43
CA LYS A 10 -22.65 22.40 -7.97
C LYS A 10 -22.43 21.19 -8.88
N ILE A 11 -22.05 20.06 -8.29
CA ILE A 11 -21.81 18.78 -8.98
C ILE A 11 -22.52 17.68 -8.19
N PRO A 12 -23.34 16.83 -8.85
CA PRO A 12 -24.01 15.72 -8.18
C PRO A 12 -23.07 14.79 -7.43
N ALA A 13 -21.95 14.40 -8.03
CA ALA A 13 -20.95 13.55 -7.39
C ALA A 13 -19.54 14.17 -7.46
N VAL A 14 -18.88 14.33 -6.30
CA VAL A 14 -17.49 14.76 -6.21
C VAL A 14 -16.62 13.58 -5.76
N VAL A 15 -15.51 13.34 -6.45
CA VAL A 15 -14.52 12.31 -6.11
C VAL A 15 -13.24 12.99 -5.67
N LEU A 16 -12.78 12.72 -4.43
CA LEU A 16 -11.52 13.24 -3.90
C LEU A 16 -10.40 12.21 -4.01
N GLY A 17 -9.35 12.58 -4.75
CA GLY A 17 -8.15 11.77 -4.98
C GLY A 17 -8.21 10.97 -6.27
N GLY A 18 -7.16 11.13 -7.09
CA GLY A 18 -7.01 10.51 -8.42
C GLY A 18 -6.16 9.22 -8.40
N GLY A 19 -6.12 8.49 -7.27
CA GLY A 19 -5.57 7.14 -7.18
C GLY A 19 -6.51 6.10 -7.78
N ILE A 20 -6.11 4.82 -7.78
CA ILE A 20 -6.90 3.73 -8.39
C ILE A 20 -8.34 3.65 -7.86
N SER A 21 -8.57 3.90 -6.57
CA SER A 21 -9.92 3.89 -5.98
C SER A 21 -10.78 5.05 -6.49
N GLY A 22 -10.23 6.27 -6.54
CA GLY A 22 -10.96 7.43 -7.09
C GLY A 22 -11.21 7.30 -8.58
N LEU A 23 -10.24 6.79 -9.35
CA LEU A 23 -10.44 6.50 -10.77
C LEU A 23 -11.51 5.44 -11.01
N THR A 24 -11.54 4.40 -10.17
CA THR A 24 -12.62 3.40 -10.23
C THR A 24 -13.97 4.02 -9.91
N ALA A 25 -14.05 4.86 -8.86
CA ALA A 25 -15.31 5.55 -8.53
C ALA A 25 -15.79 6.44 -9.68
N ALA A 26 -14.89 7.24 -10.28
CA ALA A 26 -15.22 8.07 -11.44
C ALA A 26 -15.68 7.23 -12.66
N ARG A 27 -15.03 6.09 -12.90
CA ARG A 27 -15.43 5.15 -13.96
C ARG A 27 -16.86 4.63 -13.74
N ILE A 28 -17.16 4.15 -12.55
CA ILE A 28 -18.49 3.61 -12.24
C ILE A 28 -19.57 4.71 -12.33
N LEU A 29 -19.28 5.93 -11.89
CA LEU A 29 -20.18 7.07 -12.03
C LEU A 29 -20.45 7.36 -13.51
N GLN A 30 -19.42 7.46 -14.34
CA GLN A 30 -19.56 7.73 -15.77
C GLN A 30 -20.33 6.60 -16.50
N GLU A 31 -20.05 5.34 -16.21
CA GLU A 31 -20.74 4.19 -16.79
C GLU A 31 -22.24 4.15 -16.43
N ASN A 32 -22.62 4.74 -15.30
CA ASN A 32 -24.01 4.91 -14.87
C ASN A 32 -24.59 6.28 -15.24
N SER A 33 -23.95 7.02 -16.16
CA SER A 33 -24.42 8.34 -16.66
C SER A 33 -24.62 9.37 -15.53
N GLN A 34 -23.84 9.29 -14.47
CA GLN A 34 -23.84 10.25 -13.38
C GLN A 34 -22.86 11.39 -13.68
N GLU A 35 -23.33 12.63 -13.54
CA GLU A 35 -22.42 13.78 -13.58
C GLU A 35 -21.51 13.76 -12.35
N TYR A 36 -20.20 13.90 -12.60
CA TYR A 36 -19.20 13.89 -11.54
C TYR A 36 -18.04 14.84 -11.85
N VAL A 37 -17.23 15.12 -10.84
CA VAL A 37 -15.88 15.68 -10.98
C VAL A 37 -14.90 14.93 -10.07
N LEU A 38 -13.74 14.56 -10.60
CA LEU A 38 -12.64 14.03 -9.80
C LEU A 38 -11.60 15.13 -9.57
N LEU A 39 -11.24 15.35 -8.30
CA LEU A 39 -10.26 16.35 -7.87
C LEU A 39 -8.98 15.65 -7.38
N GLU A 40 -7.85 15.91 -8.04
CA GLU A 40 -6.53 15.38 -7.66
C GLU A 40 -5.56 16.54 -7.38
N ARG A 41 -4.89 16.50 -6.23
CA ARG A 41 -3.93 17.54 -5.81
C ARG A 41 -2.65 17.58 -6.64
N CYS A 42 -2.19 16.42 -7.11
CA CYS A 42 -0.98 16.30 -7.91
C CYS A 42 -1.22 16.70 -9.37
N PRO A 43 -0.17 17.02 -10.12
CA PRO A 43 -0.28 17.30 -11.56
C PRO A 43 -0.58 16.05 -12.40
N THR A 44 -0.47 14.86 -11.83
CA THR A 44 -0.72 13.57 -12.49
C THR A 44 -1.62 12.68 -11.64
N LEU A 45 -2.48 11.90 -12.32
CA LEU A 45 -3.31 10.88 -11.69
C LEU A 45 -2.49 9.63 -11.33
N GLY A 46 -3.07 8.72 -10.53
CA GLY A 46 -2.51 7.41 -10.22
C GLY A 46 -2.15 7.22 -8.74
N GLY A 47 -2.08 8.28 -7.94
CA GLY A 47 -1.75 8.16 -6.51
C GLY A 47 -0.40 7.45 -6.30
N LEU A 48 -0.39 6.35 -5.55
CA LEU A 48 0.82 5.54 -5.31
C LEU A 48 1.14 4.54 -6.43
N THR A 49 0.23 4.33 -7.39
CA THR A 49 0.44 3.43 -8.55
C THR A 49 1.00 4.16 -9.77
N ARG A 50 1.75 5.23 -9.54
CA ARG A 50 2.46 5.96 -10.59
C ARG A 50 3.80 5.30 -10.91
N THR A 51 4.18 5.42 -12.17
CA THR A 51 5.50 5.06 -12.68
C THR A 51 6.15 6.33 -13.23
N ILE A 52 7.44 6.46 -13.07
CA ILE A 52 8.24 7.55 -13.64
C ILE A 52 9.36 6.98 -14.50
N GLU A 53 9.73 7.71 -15.52
CA GLU A 53 10.89 7.42 -16.35
C GLU A 53 11.99 8.44 -16.04
N VAL A 54 13.18 7.94 -15.72
CA VAL A 54 14.34 8.75 -15.44
C VAL A 54 15.53 8.11 -16.15
N ASN A 55 16.18 8.86 -17.05
CA ASN A 55 17.20 8.32 -17.94
C ASN A 55 16.66 7.12 -18.72
N GLU A 56 17.29 5.95 -18.58
CA GLU A 56 16.89 4.69 -19.23
C GLU A 56 16.18 3.73 -18.28
N TYR A 57 15.66 4.24 -17.14
CA TYR A 57 14.99 3.44 -16.10
C TYR A 57 13.53 3.83 -15.99
N CYS A 58 12.72 2.79 -15.76
CA CYS A 58 11.30 2.91 -15.46
C CYS A 58 11.07 2.46 -14.01
N PHE A 59 10.71 3.40 -13.15
CA PHE A 59 10.53 3.17 -11.72
C PHE A 59 9.06 3.35 -11.32
N ASP A 60 8.49 2.36 -10.66
CA ASP A 60 7.28 2.57 -9.88
C ASP A 60 7.61 3.35 -8.59
N TYR A 61 6.61 3.92 -7.92
CA TYR A 61 6.85 4.62 -6.66
C TYR A 61 7.41 3.69 -5.58
N THR A 62 7.05 2.40 -5.65
CA THR A 62 7.60 1.29 -4.89
C THR A 62 7.13 -0.03 -5.52
N GLY A 63 7.41 -1.18 -4.89
CA GLY A 63 6.96 -2.50 -5.36
C GLY A 63 5.45 -2.68 -5.33
N HIS A 64 4.75 -2.12 -6.29
CA HIS A 64 3.32 -2.30 -6.49
C HIS A 64 3.06 -3.37 -7.56
N PHE A 65 2.58 -4.54 -7.14
CA PHE A 65 2.27 -5.67 -8.02
C PHE A 65 0.77 -5.97 -7.95
N LEU A 66 0.15 -6.19 -9.12
CA LEU A 66 -1.28 -6.45 -9.20
C LEU A 66 -1.58 -7.91 -8.83
N HIS A 67 -2.07 -8.13 -7.64
CA HIS A 67 -2.60 -9.41 -7.20
C HIS A 67 -4.08 -9.46 -7.49
N LEU A 68 -4.52 -10.49 -8.20
CA LEU A 68 -5.92 -10.73 -8.52
C LEU A 68 -6.40 -12.01 -7.84
N SER A 69 -7.54 -11.95 -7.22
CA SER A 69 -8.24 -13.06 -6.57
C SER A 69 -9.66 -13.22 -7.07
N ARG A 70 -10.28 -12.14 -7.54
CA ARG A 70 -11.65 -12.10 -8.10
C ARG A 70 -11.66 -12.28 -9.60
N TYR A 71 -10.61 -11.83 -10.27
CA TYR A 71 -10.47 -11.86 -11.72
C TYR A 71 -9.33 -12.78 -12.12
N ALA A 72 -9.49 -13.52 -13.22
CA ALA A 72 -8.47 -14.44 -13.71
C ALA A 72 -7.26 -13.67 -14.30
N SER A 73 -7.50 -12.51 -14.88
CA SER A 73 -6.47 -11.69 -15.51
C SER A 73 -6.85 -10.20 -15.50
N PRO A 74 -5.90 -9.27 -15.77
CA PRO A 74 -6.17 -7.84 -15.77
C PRO A 74 -7.26 -7.42 -16.75
N GLY A 75 -7.34 -8.03 -17.94
CA GLY A 75 -8.36 -7.73 -18.94
C GLY A 75 -9.78 -8.18 -18.57
N ASP A 76 -9.92 -8.98 -17.51
CA ASP A 76 -11.23 -9.40 -16.99
C ASP A 76 -11.83 -8.39 -16.00
N ILE A 77 -11.09 -7.34 -15.63
CA ILE A 77 -11.59 -6.26 -14.77
C ILE A 77 -12.53 -5.38 -15.60
N PRO A 78 -13.86 -5.43 -15.38
CA PRO A 78 -14.83 -4.92 -16.36
C PRO A 78 -14.81 -3.39 -16.51
N TYR A 79 -14.38 -2.68 -15.47
CA TYR A 79 -14.32 -1.21 -15.45
C TYR A 79 -12.90 -0.66 -15.72
N ALA A 80 -11.93 -1.53 -16.00
CA ALA A 80 -10.58 -1.13 -16.37
C ALA A 80 -10.32 -1.52 -17.82
N ASN A 81 -10.08 -0.54 -18.69
CA ASN A 81 -9.80 -0.81 -20.11
C ASN A 81 -8.38 -1.36 -20.26
N LEU A 82 -8.19 -2.64 -19.91
CA LEU A 82 -6.91 -3.37 -19.94
C LEU A 82 -6.95 -4.50 -20.96
N ARG A 83 -5.80 -4.81 -21.55
CA ARG A 83 -5.64 -5.92 -22.49
C ARG A 83 -4.65 -6.93 -21.92
N ASN A 84 -5.03 -8.21 -21.91
CA ASN A 84 -4.23 -9.28 -21.32
C ASN A 84 -2.85 -9.44 -21.95
N GLU A 85 -2.71 -9.19 -23.24
CA GLU A 85 -1.44 -9.26 -23.97
C GLU A 85 -0.40 -8.23 -23.49
N GLU A 86 -0.81 -7.18 -22.80
CA GLU A 86 0.10 -6.15 -22.23
C GLU A 86 0.67 -6.55 -20.87
N TRP A 87 0.19 -7.66 -20.28
CA TRP A 87 0.56 -8.10 -18.94
C TRP A 87 1.28 -9.44 -18.95
N THR A 88 2.04 -9.70 -17.91
CA THR A 88 2.69 -10.98 -17.63
C THR A 88 2.30 -11.43 -16.23
N GLN A 89 1.88 -12.68 -16.10
CA GLN A 89 1.75 -13.32 -14.81
C GLN A 89 3.12 -13.79 -14.34
N VAL A 90 3.52 -13.37 -13.16
CA VAL A 90 4.81 -13.66 -12.56
C VAL A 90 4.62 -14.54 -11.35
N ARG A 91 5.32 -15.68 -11.29
CA ARG A 91 5.42 -16.49 -10.07
C ARG A 91 6.37 -15.81 -9.11
N ARG A 92 5.87 -15.42 -7.94
CA ARG A 92 6.66 -14.72 -6.93
C ARG A 92 7.86 -15.56 -6.47
N ARG A 93 9.03 -14.95 -6.41
CA ARG A 93 10.19 -15.45 -5.73
C ARG A 93 10.74 -14.34 -4.83
N SER A 94 10.58 -14.49 -3.54
CA SER A 94 11.10 -13.55 -2.54
C SER A 94 11.88 -14.30 -1.48
N CYS A 95 12.83 -13.62 -0.85
CA CYS A 95 13.66 -14.21 0.18
C CYS A 95 13.72 -13.30 1.42
N CYS A 96 14.13 -13.89 2.53
CA CYS A 96 14.45 -13.23 3.79
C CYS A 96 15.98 -13.28 3.97
N PHE A 97 16.60 -12.15 4.24
CA PHE A 97 18.04 -12.09 4.51
C PHE A 97 18.29 -12.28 6.01
N VAL A 98 18.80 -13.44 6.37
CA VAL A 98 19.02 -13.83 7.77
C VAL A 98 20.35 -14.59 7.88
N GLY A 99 21.23 -14.17 8.78
CA GLY A 99 22.52 -14.82 9.02
C GLY A 99 23.39 -14.89 7.76
N ASP A 100 23.43 -13.80 6.99
CA ASP A 100 24.14 -13.66 5.71
C ASP A 100 23.68 -14.64 4.62
N LYS A 101 22.47 -15.18 4.74
CA LYS A 101 21.85 -16.08 3.75
C LYS A 101 20.51 -15.58 3.26
N PHE A 102 20.17 -15.98 2.04
CA PHE A 102 18.84 -15.78 1.46
C PHE A 102 17.99 -17.01 1.72
N ILE A 103 17.05 -16.91 2.64
CA ILE A 103 16.07 -17.94 3.00
C ILE A 103 14.82 -17.71 2.19
N SER A 104 14.25 -18.73 1.59
CA SER A 104 13.00 -18.62 0.83
C SER A 104 11.85 -18.06 1.69
N ALA A 105 11.09 -17.11 1.16
CA ALA A 105 9.93 -16.56 1.86
C ALA A 105 8.64 -17.29 1.44
N PRO A 106 7.73 -17.55 2.40
CA PRO A 106 7.74 -17.14 3.81
C PRO A 106 8.71 -17.97 4.66
N ILE A 107 9.52 -17.31 5.49
CA ILE A 107 10.56 -17.97 6.30
C ILE A 107 10.02 -19.08 7.21
N GLN A 108 8.82 -18.90 7.77
CA GLN A 108 8.16 -19.88 8.65
C GLN A 108 7.82 -21.20 7.96
N TYR A 109 7.83 -21.23 6.63
CA TYR A 109 7.60 -22.44 5.82
C TYR A 109 8.87 -22.96 5.13
N ASN A 110 10.04 -22.38 5.47
CA ASN A 110 11.33 -22.73 4.88
C ASN A 110 12.43 -22.77 5.95
N LEU A 111 12.10 -23.19 7.17
CA LEU A 111 13.01 -23.16 8.32
C LEU A 111 14.28 -24.00 8.10
N SER A 112 14.20 -25.10 7.37
CA SER A 112 15.35 -25.97 7.04
C SER A 112 16.46 -25.27 6.23
N GLU A 113 16.16 -24.12 5.61
CA GLU A 113 17.17 -23.32 4.91
C GLU A 113 18.01 -22.46 5.87
N LEU A 114 17.58 -22.31 7.14
CA LEU A 114 18.32 -21.57 8.15
C LEU A 114 19.66 -22.27 8.47
N PRO A 115 20.73 -21.52 8.73
CA PRO A 115 21.97 -22.11 9.20
C PRO A 115 21.82 -22.68 10.61
N SER A 116 22.47 -23.82 10.88
CA SER A 116 22.69 -24.29 12.25
C SER A 116 23.63 -23.29 12.99
N PRO A 117 23.38 -22.93 14.26
CA PRO A 117 22.35 -23.49 15.17
C PRO A 117 20.97 -22.79 15.14
N LEU A 118 20.77 -21.76 14.29
CA LEU A 118 19.51 -21.00 14.25
C LEU A 118 18.30 -21.89 13.92
N PHE A 119 18.48 -22.84 12.99
CA PHE A 119 17.46 -23.81 12.64
C PHE A 119 16.97 -24.60 13.88
N GLU A 120 17.92 -25.18 14.63
CA GLU A 120 17.63 -25.99 15.80
C GLU A 120 16.91 -25.18 16.88
N GLN A 121 17.37 -23.96 17.14
CA GLN A 121 16.75 -23.05 18.10
C GLN A 121 15.32 -22.64 17.67
N CYS A 122 15.10 -22.40 16.38
CA CYS A 122 13.76 -22.09 15.87
C CYS A 122 12.80 -23.27 16.03
N VAL A 123 13.27 -24.48 15.72
CA VAL A 123 12.47 -25.72 15.87
C VAL A 123 12.13 -25.97 17.33
N GLU A 124 13.10 -25.93 18.22
CA GLU A 124 12.88 -26.10 19.66
C GLU A 124 11.89 -25.06 20.21
N SER A 125 12.06 -23.80 19.84
CA SER A 125 11.18 -22.72 20.25
C SER A 125 9.76 -22.87 19.67
N TYR A 126 9.62 -23.40 18.46
CA TYR A 126 8.33 -23.67 17.84
C TYR A 126 7.59 -24.79 18.56
N GLU A 127 8.29 -25.90 18.89
CA GLU A 127 7.66 -27.04 19.59
C GLU A 127 7.23 -26.67 21.03
N ASN A 128 7.96 -25.77 21.69
CA ASN A 128 7.68 -25.31 23.05
C ASN A 128 6.90 -23.98 23.11
N ARG A 129 6.33 -23.53 21.98
CA ARG A 129 5.60 -22.24 21.94
C ARG A 129 4.34 -22.26 22.82
N PRO A 130 3.91 -21.12 23.35
CA PRO A 130 2.63 -20.98 24.02
C PRO A 130 1.47 -21.43 23.13
N ALA A 131 0.37 -21.86 23.74
CA ALA A 131 -0.86 -22.12 22.98
C ALA A 131 -1.29 -20.88 22.21
N LEU A 132 -1.84 -21.08 21.00
CA LEU A 132 -2.35 -19.97 20.19
C LEU A 132 -3.43 -19.20 20.96
N LEU A 133 -3.20 -17.92 21.18
CA LEU A 133 -4.13 -17.08 21.92
C LEU A 133 -5.35 -16.78 21.04
N ASP A 134 -6.53 -17.24 21.48
CA ASP A 134 -7.81 -16.92 20.85
C ASP A 134 -8.44 -15.65 21.45
N ASP A 135 -7.70 -14.92 22.25
CA ASP A 135 -8.14 -13.67 22.86
C ASP A 135 -8.05 -12.51 21.86
N ASP A 136 -9.16 -11.81 21.65
CA ASP A 136 -9.22 -10.61 20.80
C ASP A 136 -8.38 -9.45 21.34
N CYS A 137 -7.99 -9.49 22.61
CA CYS A 137 -7.09 -8.52 23.24
C CYS A 137 -5.61 -8.78 22.98
N ALA A 138 -5.24 -9.93 22.39
CA ALA A 138 -3.85 -10.25 22.08
C ALA A 138 -3.23 -9.24 21.11
N THR A 139 -1.98 -8.88 21.38
CA THR A 139 -1.21 -8.00 20.50
C THR A 139 -0.72 -8.76 19.26
N PHE A 140 -0.28 -8.02 18.25
CA PHE A 140 0.35 -8.64 17.10
C PHE A 140 1.66 -9.37 17.48
N ARG A 141 2.43 -8.84 18.46
CA ARG A 141 3.60 -9.52 19.01
C ARG A 141 3.23 -10.89 19.61
N ASP A 142 2.20 -10.93 20.47
CA ASP A 142 1.75 -12.17 21.11
C ASP A 142 1.31 -13.21 20.07
N TYR A 143 0.62 -12.76 19.03
CA TYR A 143 0.20 -13.61 17.92
C TYR A 143 1.41 -14.24 17.20
N LEU A 144 2.47 -13.48 16.95
CA LEU A 144 3.67 -14.01 16.28
C LEU A 144 4.42 -15.01 17.16
N VAL A 145 4.57 -14.71 18.45
CA VAL A 145 5.25 -15.61 19.41
C VAL A 145 4.48 -16.91 19.61
N SER A 146 3.16 -16.83 19.82
CA SER A 146 2.32 -18.01 20.00
C SER A 146 2.15 -18.83 18.72
N GLY A 147 2.23 -18.17 17.55
CA GLY A 147 2.11 -18.83 16.26
C GLY A 147 3.36 -19.55 15.78
N PHE A 148 4.54 -18.94 16.02
CA PHE A 148 5.79 -19.35 15.36
C PHE A 148 6.95 -19.61 16.31
N GLY A 149 6.75 -19.45 17.63
CA GLY A 149 7.81 -19.53 18.64
C GLY A 149 8.62 -18.23 18.79
N ALA A 150 9.15 -17.99 19.98
CA ALA A 150 9.82 -16.75 20.33
C ALA A 150 11.09 -16.51 19.50
N VAL A 151 11.87 -17.57 19.22
CA VAL A 151 13.15 -17.43 18.50
C VAL A 151 12.91 -16.92 17.08
N LEU A 152 12.01 -17.53 16.29
CA LEU A 152 11.70 -17.07 14.94
C LEU A 152 11.01 -15.69 14.95
N ALA A 153 10.15 -15.46 15.95
CA ALA A 153 9.48 -14.19 16.11
C ALA A 153 10.50 -13.06 16.33
N ASP A 154 11.44 -13.21 17.26
CA ASP A 154 12.45 -12.19 17.56
C ASP A 154 13.56 -12.09 16.49
N LEU A 155 13.89 -13.20 15.81
CA LEU A 155 14.88 -13.23 14.74
C LEU A 155 14.41 -12.47 13.49
N PHE A 156 13.16 -12.66 13.10
CA PHE A 156 12.66 -12.17 11.82
C PHE A 156 11.30 -11.46 11.90
N LEU A 157 10.26 -12.11 12.45
CA LEU A 157 8.89 -11.65 12.24
C LEU A 157 8.61 -10.31 12.92
N ILE A 158 9.07 -10.12 14.14
CA ILE A 158 8.89 -8.88 14.90
C ILE A 158 9.74 -7.75 14.29
N PRO A 159 11.08 -7.85 14.16
CA PRO A 159 11.88 -6.76 13.64
C PRO A 159 11.51 -6.37 12.22
N GLN A 160 11.16 -7.33 11.34
CA GLN A 160 10.70 -7.04 9.98
C GLN A 160 9.42 -6.21 9.97
N ASN A 161 8.43 -6.58 10.79
CA ASN A 161 7.16 -5.87 10.85
C ASN A 161 7.29 -4.52 11.57
N GLU A 162 8.10 -4.41 12.62
CA GLU A 162 8.36 -3.12 13.29
C GLU A 162 9.07 -2.12 12.38
N LYS A 163 10.02 -2.57 11.55
CA LYS A 163 10.65 -1.71 10.54
C LYS A 163 9.65 -1.26 9.47
N THR A 164 8.71 -2.12 9.07
CA THR A 164 7.68 -1.80 8.07
C THR A 164 6.61 -0.87 8.64
N MET A 165 6.14 -1.17 9.84
CA MET A 165 5.04 -0.43 10.49
C MET A 165 5.53 0.81 11.24
N ALA A 166 6.83 0.95 11.49
CA ALA A 166 7.45 2.03 12.27
C ALA A 166 6.79 2.22 13.65
N ILE A 167 6.37 1.11 14.29
CA ILE A 167 5.73 1.08 15.61
C ILE A 167 6.01 -0.27 16.27
N PRO A 168 6.17 -0.34 17.62
CA PRO A 168 6.24 -1.59 18.35
C PRO A 168 4.96 -2.44 18.15
N LEU A 169 5.13 -3.75 17.94
CA LEU A 169 4.01 -4.64 17.62
C LEU A 169 3.08 -4.93 18.80
N ASP A 170 3.48 -4.63 20.03
CA ASP A 170 2.63 -4.67 21.22
C ASP A 170 1.54 -3.59 21.23
N ARG A 171 1.68 -2.55 20.40
CA ARG A 171 0.66 -1.51 20.19
C ARG A 171 -0.36 -1.86 19.12
N LEU A 172 -0.14 -2.91 18.36
CA LEU A 172 -1.02 -3.37 17.29
C LEU A 172 -1.84 -4.58 17.74
N SER A 173 -3.11 -4.60 17.36
CA SER A 173 -3.99 -5.73 17.57
C SER A 173 -3.60 -6.90 16.66
N LYS A 174 -3.78 -8.15 17.09
CA LYS A 174 -3.65 -9.34 16.23
C LYS A 174 -4.54 -9.28 14.97
N ARG A 175 -5.60 -8.49 15.00
CA ARG A 175 -6.49 -8.29 13.84
C ARG A 175 -5.82 -7.56 12.68
N ALA A 176 -4.75 -6.80 12.96
CA ALA A 176 -4.02 -6.00 11.99
C ALA A 176 -3.61 -6.77 10.73
N VAL A 177 -3.49 -8.08 10.82
CA VAL A 177 -2.74 -8.86 9.84
C VAL A 177 -3.43 -10.13 9.35
N ARG A 178 -4.66 -10.38 9.78
CA ARG A 178 -5.41 -11.62 9.44
C ARG A 178 -5.35 -11.99 7.95
N ARG A 179 -5.32 -11.01 7.06
CA ARG A 179 -5.33 -11.26 5.62
C ARG A 179 -3.94 -11.51 5.04
N PHE A 180 -2.94 -10.78 5.48
CA PHE A 180 -1.58 -10.82 4.94
C PHE A 180 -0.65 -11.71 5.75
N PHE A 181 -1.04 -12.00 6.99
CA PHE A 181 -0.38 -12.93 7.89
C PHE A 181 -1.43 -13.93 8.38
N PRO A 182 -1.80 -14.92 7.54
CA PRO A 182 -2.81 -15.90 7.91
C PRO A 182 -2.39 -16.66 9.18
N ALA A 183 -3.38 -17.24 9.84
CA ALA A 183 -3.13 -18.12 10.98
C ALA A 183 -2.02 -19.12 10.63
N PRO A 184 -1.15 -19.48 11.60
CA PRO A 184 -0.08 -20.43 11.37
C PRO A 184 -0.66 -21.75 10.83
N ASP A 185 -0.26 -22.10 9.61
CA ASP A 185 -0.56 -23.43 9.06
C ASP A 185 0.51 -24.41 9.59
N GLU A 186 0.14 -25.16 10.61
CA GLU A 186 1.04 -26.11 11.26
C GLU A 186 1.59 -27.16 10.28
N THR A 187 0.78 -27.58 9.30
CA THR A 187 1.20 -28.55 8.28
C THR A 187 2.33 -27.96 7.43
N LEU A 188 2.19 -26.71 6.99
CA LEU A 188 3.23 -26.02 6.20
C LEU A 188 4.48 -25.71 7.01
N VAL A 189 4.35 -25.31 8.28
CA VAL A 189 5.52 -25.11 9.15
C VAL A 189 6.30 -26.42 9.33
N ARG A 190 5.61 -27.51 9.65
CA ARG A 190 6.24 -28.83 9.82
C ARG A 190 6.86 -29.38 8.52
N ALA A 191 6.23 -29.12 7.38
CA ALA A 191 6.82 -29.43 6.07
C ALA A 191 8.12 -28.65 5.85
N GLY A 192 8.13 -27.35 6.16
CA GLY A 192 9.33 -26.49 6.09
C GLY A 192 10.45 -26.90 7.04
N ILE A 193 10.11 -27.44 8.23
CA ILE A 193 11.09 -28.05 9.15
C ILE A 193 11.72 -29.31 8.53
N ARG A 194 10.95 -30.13 7.83
CA ARG A 194 11.47 -31.36 7.15
C ARG A 194 12.20 -31.09 5.85
N GLY A 195 12.29 -29.83 5.39
CA GLY A 195 12.90 -29.47 4.11
C GLY A 195 12.04 -29.80 2.89
N GLU A 196 10.74 -30.00 3.09
CA GLU A 196 9.80 -30.20 1.98
C GLU A 196 9.52 -28.86 1.30
N PRO A 197 9.59 -28.77 -0.03
CA PRO A 197 9.34 -27.52 -0.73
C PRO A 197 7.95 -26.98 -0.46
N SER A 198 7.84 -25.79 0.11
CA SER A 198 6.58 -25.11 0.30
C SER A 198 6.43 -23.97 -0.70
N ASN A 199 5.42 -24.06 -1.56
CA ASN A 199 4.94 -22.95 -2.39
C ASN A 199 3.75 -22.24 -1.73
N GLY A 200 3.49 -22.51 -0.47
CA GLY A 200 2.41 -21.93 0.31
C GLY A 200 2.63 -20.43 0.54
N GLY A 201 1.53 -19.75 0.73
CA GLY A 201 1.51 -18.35 1.11
C GLY A 201 0.60 -17.51 0.22
N TYR A 202 0.07 -16.47 0.82
CA TYR A 202 -0.69 -15.42 0.17
C TYR A 202 0.17 -14.78 -0.93
N ASN A 203 -0.43 -14.50 -2.09
CA ASN A 203 0.24 -13.83 -3.22
C ASN A 203 1.40 -14.63 -3.87
N SER A 204 1.21 -15.92 -4.13
CA SER A 204 2.20 -16.76 -4.84
C SER A 204 2.43 -16.31 -6.30
N THR A 205 1.48 -15.60 -6.89
CA THR A 205 1.57 -14.99 -8.23
C THR A 205 1.09 -13.55 -8.22
N PHE A 206 1.57 -12.77 -9.18
CA PHE A 206 1.08 -11.42 -9.44
C PHE A 206 1.14 -11.10 -10.93
N TRP A 207 0.38 -10.08 -11.33
CA TRP A 207 0.43 -9.55 -12.68
C TRP A 207 1.26 -8.27 -12.71
N TYR A 208 2.06 -8.12 -13.76
CA TYR A 208 2.84 -6.91 -13.98
C TYR A 208 2.85 -6.54 -15.47
N PRO A 209 2.83 -5.24 -15.84
CA PRO A 209 2.88 -4.82 -17.23
C PRO A 209 4.21 -5.23 -17.90
N LYS A 210 4.15 -5.63 -19.16
CA LYS A 210 5.36 -5.95 -19.94
C LYS A 210 6.21 -4.72 -20.20
N VAL A 211 5.57 -3.54 -20.29
CA VAL A 211 6.21 -2.24 -20.55
C VAL A 211 5.45 -1.14 -19.79
N GLY A 212 6.16 -0.11 -19.35
CA GLY A 212 5.58 1.12 -18.79
C GLY A 212 5.17 1.05 -17.32
N GLY A 213 5.61 0.04 -16.57
CA GLY A 213 5.38 -0.08 -15.14
C GLY A 213 3.92 -0.16 -14.73
N ILE A 214 3.65 -0.11 -13.42
CA ILE A 214 2.29 -0.27 -12.86
C ILE A 214 1.32 0.84 -13.28
N SER A 215 1.81 1.97 -13.79
CA SER A 215 0.96 3.05 -14.32
C SER A 215 0.06 2.63 -15.48
N ARG A 216 0.32 1.47 -16.11
CA ARG A 216 -0.58 0.87 -17.12
C ARG A 216 -1.98 0.56 -16.54
N LEU A 217 -2.06 0.18 -15.25
CA LEU A 217 -3.35 0.05 -14.55
C LEU A 217 -4.08 1.39 -14.49
N VAL A 218 -3.34 2.45 -14.13
CA VAL A 218 -3.89 3.82 -14.07
C VAL A 218 -4.37 4.27 -15.44
N ALA A 219 -3.59 4.03 -16.50
CA ALA A 219 -3.96 4.37 -17.87
C ALA A 219 -5.27 3.67 -18.31
N GLY A 220 -5.42 2.39 -17.96
CA GLY A 220 -6.64 1.65 -18.24
C GLY A 220 -7.87 2.20 -17.51
N LEU A 221 -7.74 2.47 -16.21
CA LEU A 221 -8.82 3.06 -15.41
C LEU A 221 -9.21 4.46 -15.89
N ARG A 222 -8.22 5.27 -16.30
CA ARG A 222 -8.44 6.64 -16.76
C ARG A 222 -8.99 6.73 -18.19
N SER A 223 -8.82 5.70 -19.00
CA SER A 223 -9.17 5.73 -20.44
C SER A 223 -10.62 6.17 -20.67
N GLY A 224 -10.84 7.31 -21.34
CA GLY A 224 -12.17 7.84 -21.63
C GLY A 224 -12.90 8.50 -20.44
N LEU A 225 -12.24 8.72 -19.31
CA LEU A 225 -12.80 9.58 -18.25
C LEU A 225 -12.67 11.05 -18.63
N GLU A 226 -13.74 11.82 -18.42
CA GLU A 226 -13.83 13.22 -18.89
C GLU A 226 -13.44 14.21 -17.79
N GLU A 227 -14.14 14.26 -16.70
CA GLU A 227 -14.06 15.27 -15.63
C GLU A 227 -13.02 14.94 -14.54
N CYS A 228 -11.74 14.79 -14.93
CA CYS A 228 -10.62 14.57 -14.00
C CYS A 228 -9.74 15.82 -13.92
N LEU A 229 -9.90 16.59 -12.86
CA LEU A 229 -9.17 17.84 -12.62
C LEU A 229 -7.93 17.58 -11.74
N VAL A 230 -6.75 17.84 -12.28
CA VAL A 230 -5.48 17.79 -11.55
C VAL A 230 -5.12 19.15 -10.97
N ASN A 231 -4.11 19.23 -10.08
CA ASN A 231 -3.72 20.44 -9.35
C ASN A 231 -4.89 21.06 -8.54
N GLN A 232 -5.80 20.23 -8.08
CA GLN A 232 -6.94 20.59 -7.23
C GLN A 232 -6.70 20.07 -5.82
N ASP A 233 -5.86 20.76 -5.06
CA ASP A 233 -5.56 20.42 -3.66
C ASP A 233 -6.70 20.92 -2.77
N VAL A 234 -7.59 20.03 -2.35
CA VAL A 234 -8.69 20.32 -1.42
C VAL A 234 -8.10 20.51 -0.03
N ILE A 235 -8.33 21.66 0.57
CA ILE A 235 -7.74 22.08 1.86
C ILE A 235 -8.77 22.28 2.97
N ALA A 236 -10.06 22.36 2.64
CA ALA A 236 -11.14 22.52 3.61
C ALA A 236 -12.44 21.88 3.10
N LEU A 237 -13.20 21.32 4.03
CA LEU A 237 -14.51 20.73 3.80
C LEU A 237 -15.52 21.32 4.78
N SER A 238 -16.60 21.89 4.28
CA SER A 238 -17.80 22.17 5.07
C SER A 238 -18.80 21.04 4.86
N LEU A 239 -18.90 20.13 5.82
CA LEU A 239 -19.79 18.98 5.74
C LEU A 239 -21.26 19.41 5.77
N ARG A 240 -21.59 20.40 6.60
CA ARG A 240 -22.97 20.95 6.72
C ARG A 240 -23.45 21.59 5.43
N ASN A 241 -22.57 22.37 4.78
CA ASN A 241 -22.87 23.06 3.52
C ASN A 241 -22.57 22.17 2.30
N ARG A 242 -21.98 21.00 2.50
CA ARG A 242 -21.50 20.08 1.45
C ARG A 242 -20.64 20.79 0.42
N THR A 243 -19.59 21.51 0.89
CA THR A 243 -18.67 22.24 0.03
C THR A 243 -17.22 21.89 0.31
N ALA A 244 -16.43 21.77 -0.76
CA ALA A 244 -15.00 21.57 -0.75
C ALA A 244 -14.31 22.80 -1.34
N VAL A 245 -13.28 23.28 -0.64
CA VAL A 245 -12.47 24.43 -1.07
C VAL A 245 -11.07 23.93 -1.42
N THR A 246 -10.60 24.31 -2.59
CA THR A 246 -9.26 23.98 -3.04
C THR A 246 -8.27 25.12 -2.74
N LYS A 247 -6.98 24.80 -2.72
CA LYS A 247 -5.92 25.77 -2.44
C LYS A 247 -5.89 26.94 -3.42
N ASN A 248 -6.34 26.74 -4.66
CA ASN A 248 -6.50 27.78 -5.67
C ASN A 248 -7.86 28.50 -5.61
N THR A 249 -8.57 28.38 -4.47
CA THR A 249 -9.84 29.04 -4.16
C THR A 249 -11.05 28.59 -4.97
N ALA A 250 -10.97 27.54 -5.78
CA ALA A 250 -12.14 26.95 -6.40
C ALA A 250 -13.00 26.26 -5.33
N THR A 251 -14.32 26.40 -5.45
CA THR A 251 -15.27 25.80 -4.52
C THR A 251 -16.22 24.87 -5.28
N PHE A 252 -16.37 23.66 -4.79
CA PHE A 252 -17.28 22.64 -5.32
C PHE A 252 -18.31 22.27 -4.26
N SER A 253 -19.57 22.14 -4.66
CA SER A 253 -20.62 21.59 -3.78
C SER A 253 -21.11 20.26 -4.36
N TRP A 254 -21.53 19.36 -3.48
CA TRP A 254 -21.92 18.00 -3.85
C TRP A 254 -23.28 17.59 -3.30
N ASP A 255 -23.93 16.68 -3.98
CA ASP A 255 -25.02 15.88 -3.43
C ASP A 255 -24.43 14.61 -2.77
N THR A 256 -23.40 14.00 -3.40
CA THR A 256 -22.64 12.86 -2.87
C THR A 256 -21.14 13.07 -3.05
N LEU A 257 -20.32 12.72 -2.04
CA LEU A 257 -18.88 12.82 -2.10
C LEU A 257 -18.22 11.46 -1.83
N PHE A 258 -17.36 11.02 -2.74
CA PHE A 258 -16.52 9.83 -2.58
C PHE A 258 -15.08 10.25 -2.30
N SER A 259 -14.47 9.75 -1.21
CA SER A 259 -13.12 10.15 -0.84
C SER A 259 -12.17 8.97 -0.76
N SER A 260 -11.13 8.98 -1.60
CA SER A 260 -10.01 8.04 -1.51
C SER A 260 -8.81 8.59 -0.72
N MET A 261 -8.97 9.76 -0.12
CA MET A 261 -7.97 10.39 0.75
C MET A 261 -7.80 9.59 2.04
N PRO A 262 -6.64 9.70 2.71
CA PRO A 262 -6.49 9.14 4.05
C PRO A 262 -7.59 9.64 4.98
N LEU A 263 -8.30 8.72 5.63
CA LEU A 263 -9.47 9.00 6.46
C LEU A 263 -9.19 10.06 7.55
N LYS A 264 -8.01 9.93 8.18
CA LYS A 264 -7.55 10.91 9.17
C LYS A 264 -7.48 12.32 8.60
N ALA A 265 -6.84 12.49 7.45
CA ALA A 265 -6.71 13.79 6.78
C ALA A 265 -8.08 14.35 6.34
N LEU A 266 -9.00 13.50 5.89
CA LEU A 266 -10.38 13.90 5.55
C LEU A 266 -11.10 14.48 6.77
N CYS A 267 -10.98 13.81 7.93
CA CYS A 267 -11.60 14.29 9.18
C CYS A 267 -10.96 15.60 9.67
N GLU A 268 -9.63 15.71 9.61
CA GLU A 268 -8.89 16.91 10.04
C GLU A 268 -9.22 18.16 9.20
N MET A 269 -9.66 17.98 7.95
CA MET A 269 -10.13 19.09 7.10
C MET A 269 -11.58 19.48 7.34
N SER A 270 -12.33 18.70 8.13
CA SER A 270 -13.74 18.97 8.42
C SER A 270 -13.91 19.88 9.62
N GLU A 271 -15.07 20.50 9.71
CA GLU A 271 -15.48 21.35 10.84
C GLU A 271 -16.22 20.55 11.95
N ASP A 272 -16.21 19.22 11.89
CA ASP A 272 -16.87 18.35 12.87
C ASP A 272 -15.88 17.90 13.95
N ASP A 273 -15.97 18.50 15.14
CA ASP A 273 -15.07 18.20 16.28
C ASP A 273 -15.11 16.72 16.69
N GLY A 274 -16.23 16.03 16.50
CA GLY A 274 -16.37 14.61 16.79
C GLY A 274 -15.52 13.76 15.83
N LEU A 275 -15.52 14.09 14.54
CA LEU A 275 -14.67 13.44 13.54
C LEU A 275 -13.20 13.70 13.81
N VAL A 276 -12.82 14.95 14.10
CA VAL A 276 -11.43 15.32 14.44
C VAL A 276 -10.94 14.55 15.67
N SER A 277 -11.76 14.50 16.72
CA SER A 277 -11.44 13.78 17.96
C SER A 277 -11.28 12.27 17.72
N ALA A 278 -12.17 11.64 16.97
CA ALA A 278 -12.08 10.22 16.65
C ALA A 278 -10.84 9.92 15.78
N ALA A 279 -10.55 10.77 14.79
CA ALA A 279 -9.40 10.65 13.91
C ALA A 279 -8.04 10.81 14.62
N ALA A 280 -8.00 11.49 15.77
CA ALA A 280 -6.79 11.63 16.57
C ALA A 280 -6.26 10.27 17.08
N SER A 281 -7.13 9.26 17.24
CA SER A 281 -6.75 7.90 17.62
C SER A 281 -6.18 7.06 16.46
N LEU A 282 -6.33 7.53 15.22
CA LEU A 282 -5.85 6.85 14.03
C LEU A 282 -4.37 7.16 13.80
N SER A 283 -3.57 6.13 13.58
CA SER A 283 -2.14 6.25 13.29
C SER A 283 -1.74 5.40 12.09
N HIS A 284 -0.61 5.72 11.51
CA HIS A 284 -0.05 5.02 10.34
C HIS A 284 1.47 5.16 10.32
N SER A 285 2.15 4.30 9.56
CA SER A 285 3.52 4.54 9.17
C SER A 285 3.61 5.30 7.85
N SER A 286 4.79 5.81 7.61
CA SER A 286 5.25 6.35 6.33
C SER A 286 6.31 5.42 5.75
N THR A 287 6.53 5.51 4.44
CA THR A 287 7.63 4.79 3.78
C THR A 287 8.36 5.74 2.83
N ILE A 288 9.68 5.70 2.88
CA ILE A 288 10.54 6.34 1.91
C ILE A 288 11.10 5.25 1.01
N SER A 289 10.83 5.35 -0.29
CA SER A 289 11.35 4.43 -1.30
C SER A 289 12.46 5.14 -2.09
N PHE A 290 13.64 4.52 -2.14
CA PHE A 290 14.74 4.94 -2.99
C PHE A 290 14.79 4.02 -4.21
N ASN A 291 14.46 4.54 -5.37
CA ASN A 291 14.61 3.87 -6.65
C ASN A 291 16.03 4.15 -7.18
N ILE A 292 16.78 3.10 -7.46
CA ILE A 292 18.20 3.20 -7.81
C ILE A 292 18.41 2.55 -9.18
N GLY A 293 18.91 3.32 -10.12
CA GLY A 293 19.39 2.86 -11.42
C GLY A 293 20.88 2.54 -11.37
N LEU A 294 21.26 1.38 -11.90
CA LEU A 294 22.64 0.89 -11.92
C LEU A 294 23.13 0.70 -13.37
N ARG A 295 24.35 1.17 -13.67
CA ARG A 295 25.05 0.97 -14.96
C ARG A 295 25.60 -0.44 -15.15
N ALA A 296 25.25 -1.37 -14.28
CA ALA A 296 25.66 -2.75 -14.33
C ALA A 296 24.43 -3.66 -14.21
N PRO A 297 24.48 -4.89 -14.73
CA PRO A 297 23.45 -5.89 -14.47
C PRO A 297 23.40 -6.26 -12.99
N LEU A 298 22.28 -6.82 -12.55
CA LEU A 298 22.16 -7.37 -11.19
C LEU A 298 23.23 -8.44 -10.96
N ARG A 299 23.74 -8.52 -9.74
CA ARG A 299 24.64 -9.59 -9.32
C ARG A 299 23.95 -10.95 -9.46
N PRO A 300 24.69 -12.03 -9.81
CA PRO A 300 24.12 -13.35 -10.07
C PRO A 300 23.27 -13.92 -8.92
N GLU A 301 23.66 -13.63 -7.67
CA GLU A 301 22.93 -14.09 -6.48
C GLU A 301 21.49 -13.58 -6.39
N PHE A 302 21.17 -12.44 -7.05
CA PHE A 302 19.81 -11.88 -7.10
C PHE A 302 18.99 -12.39 -8.28
N SER A 303 19.57 -13.25 -9.13
CA SER A 303 18.88 -13.72 -10.33
C SER A 303 17.54 -14.36 -10.00
N GLY A 304 16.47 -13.82 -10.58
CA GLY A 304 15.09 -14.28 -10.41
C GLY A 304 14.49 -13.98 -9.03
N ILE A 305 15.18 -13.33 -8.10
CA ILE A 305 14.60 -12.83 -6.86
C ILE A 305 13.88 -11.52 -7.15
N HIS A 306 12.61 -11.41 -6.78
CA HIS A 306 11.83 -10.20 -6.98
C HIS A 306 12.03 -9.18 -5.86
N TRP A 307 12.16 -9.65 -4.61
CA TRP A 307 12.52 -8.81 -3.46
C TRP A 307 13.08 -9.61 -2.29
N LEU A 308 13.81 -8.90 -1.43
CA LEU A 308 14.36 -9.37 -0.17
C LEU A 308 13.70 -8.63 0.99
N TYR A 309 13.40 -9.36 2.07
CA TYR A 309 13.07 -8.81 3.37
C TYR A 309 14.30 -8.75 4.25
N VAL A 310 14.51 -7.64 4.97
CA VAL A 310 15.72 -7.36 5.75
C VAL A 310 15.35 -6.97 7.19
N PRO A 311 15.30 -7.94 8.10
CA PRO A 311 14.86 -7.73 9.48
C PRO A 311 15.90 -7.03 10.34
N ASP A 312 17.21 -7.13 10.02
CA ASP A 312 18.29 -6.60 10.84
C ASP A 312 18.09 -5.10 11.11
N ARG A 313 17.99 -4.73 12.40
CA ARG A 313 17.75 -3.36 12.85
C ARG A 313 18.94 -2.43 12.59
N ARG A 314 20.14 -2.97 12.37
CA ARG A 314 21.35 -2.20 12.03
C ARG A 314 21.33 -1.69 10.59
N ILE A 315 20.54 -2.33 9.72
CA ILE A 315 20.37 -1.98 8.31
C ILE A 315 19.18 -1.01 8.21
N PRO A 316 19.30 0.14 7.53
CA PRO A 316 18.27 1.18 7.57
C PRO A 316 16.96 0.80 6.87
N PHE A 317 16.96 -0.15 5.94
CA PHE A 317 15.82 -0.54 5.13
C PHE A 317 15.24 -1.89 5.55
N TYR A 318 13.95 -2.10 5.24
CA TYR A 318 13.25 -3.35 5.54
C TYR A 318 13.01 -4.22 4.30
N ARG A 319 13.12 -3.65 3.08
CA ARG A 319 12.92 -4.36 1.82
C ARG A 319 13.79 -3.79 0.71
N VAL A 320 14.32 -4.69 -0.12
CA VAL A 320 14.97 -4.36 -1.40
C VAL A 320 14.28 -5.15 -2.49
N GLY A 321 13.85 -4.50 -3.56
CA GLY A 321 13.22 -5.16 -4.70
C GLY A 321 14.00 -4.93 -5.99
N PHE A 322 13.85 -5.85 -6.93
CA PHE A 322 14.63 -5.92 -8.15
C PHE A 322 13.71 -5.82 -9.36
N TYR A 323 13.45 -4.60 -9.85
CA TYR A 323 12.59 -4.39 -11.02
C TYR A 323 13.08 -5.16 -12.25
N SER A 324 14.39 -5.24 -12.45
CA SER A 324 15.00 -5.97 -13.58
C SER A 324 14.63 -7.46 -13.64
N ASN A 325 14.21 -8.06 -12.51
CA ASN A 325 13.72 -9.45 -12.48
C ASN A 325 12.21 -9.57 -12.71
N ILE A 326 11.48 -8.44 -12.77
CA ILE A 326 10.01 -8.42 -12.84
C ILE A 326 9.53 -8.16 -14.25
N GLY A 327 10.05 -7.11 -14.89
CA GLY A 327 9.63 -6.69 -16.22
C GLY A 327 10.79 -6.34 -17.16
N ARG A 328 10.71 -6.77 -18.40
CA ARG A 328 11.75 -6.52 -19.43
C ARG A 328 11.88 -5.04 -19.82
N GLY A 329 10.90 -4.21 -19.48
CA GLY A 329 10.85 -2.78 -19.83
C GLY A 329 11.27 -1.84 -18.72
N THR A 330 11.91 -2.33 -17.65
CA THR A 330 12.30 -1.49 -16.51
C THR A 330 13.66 -0.82 -16.69
N CYS A 331 14.52 -1.36 -17.54
CA CYS A 331 15.80 -0.78 -17.99
C CYS A 331 16.34 -1.54 -19.21
N THR A 332 17.44 -1.05 -19.79
CA THR A 332 18.18 -1.76 -20.86
C THR A 332 18.90 -3.00 -20.32
N PRO A 333 19.25 -4.00 -21.16
CA PRO A 333 19.81 -5.28 -20.72
C PRO A 333 21.16 -5.20 -20.00
N ASP A 334 21.95 -4.18 -20.25
CA ASP A 334 23.26 -3.91 -19.65
C ASP A 334 23.19 -3.16 -18.32
N ARG A 335 21.97 -2.79 -17.91
CA ARG A 335 21.66 -2.03 -16.70
C ARG A 335 20.78 -2.81 -15.77
N SER A 336 20.61 -2.30 -14.55
CA SER A 336 19.64 -2.84 -13.63
C SER A 336 18.97 -1.75 -12.79
N SER A 337 17.80 -2.07 -12.25
CA SER A 337 17.04 -1.16 -11.40
C SER A 337 16.52 -1.89 -10.18
N ILE A 338 16.65 -1.22 -9.03
CA ILE A 338 16.19 -1.71 -7.74
C ILE A 338 15.38 -0.64 -7.02
N TYR A 339 14.55 -1.05 -6.06
CA TYR A 339 13.95 -0.14 -5.08
C TYR A 339 14.30 -0.58 -3.67
N VAL A 340 14.44 0.38 -2.77
CA VAL A 340 14.79 0.15 -1.36
C VAL A 340 13.83 0.91 -0.48
N GLU A 341 13.20 0.23 0.47
CA GLU A 341 12.18 0.82 1.32
C GLU A 341 12.63 0.97 2.76
N VAL A 342 12.46 2.19 3.27
CA VAL A 342 12.73 2.58 4.65
C VAL A 342 11.42 2.98 5.31
N GLY A 343 11.10 2.34 6.44
CA GLY A 343 9.97 2.74 7.28
C GLY A 343 10.29 4.00 8.08
N ALA A 344 9.30 4.85 8.25
CA ALA A 344 9.38 6.09 9.02
C ALA A 344 8.05 6.36 9.73
N THR A 345 8.09 7.14 10.79
CA THR A 345 6.87 7.69 11.39
C THR A 345 6.45 8.98 10.68
N PRO A 346 5.21 9.45 10.81
CA PRO A 346 4.81 10.77 10.32
C PRO A 346 5.67 11.90 10.90
N GLU A 347 6.08 11.80 12.16
CA GLU A 347 6.93 12.76 12.87
C GLU A 347 8.33 12.81 12.27
N ASP A 348 8.89 11.67 11.85
CA ASP A 348 10.19 11.65 11.16
C ASP A 348 10.15 12.48 9.87
N LEU A 349 9.00 12.46 9.16
CA LEU A 349 8.83 13.21 7.90
C LEU A 349 8.72 14.73 8.08
N GLU A 350 8.59 15.24 9.30
CA GLU A 350 8.68 16.67 9.61
C GLU A 350 10.11 17.19 9.47
N ARG A 351 11.10 16.31 9.58
CA ARG A 351 12.50 16.63 9.32
C ARG A 351 12.74 16.78 7.81
N THR A 352 12.93 18.01 7.36
CA THR A 352 13.13 18.34 5.94
C THR A 352 14.38 17.70 5.34
N THR A 353 15.37 17.33 6.15
CA THR A 353 16.62 16.67 5.75
C THR A 353 16.53 15.14 5.70
N LEU A 354 15.44 14.54 6.21
CA LEU A 354 15.36 13.08 6.40
C LEU A 354 15.73 12.27 5.16
N VAL A 355 15.19 12.63 3.99
CA VAL A 355 15.47 11.91 2.73
C VAL A 355 16.94 12.06 2.33
N ALA A 356 17.49 13.26 2.47
CA ALA A 356 18.89 13.54 2.15
C ALA A 356 19.85 12.82 3.11
N ASP A 357 19.49 12.70 4.38
CA ASP A 357 20.27 11.97 5.39
C ASP A 357 20.23 10.46 5.16
N LEU A 358 19.06 9.91 4.81
CA LEU A 358 18.87 8.47 4.60
C LEU A 358 19.49 7.94 3.30
N GLN A 359 19.50 8.74 2.23
CA GLN A 359 19.98 8.28 0.93
C GLN A 359 21.42 7.75 0.98
N PRO A 360 22.43 8.47 1.51
CA PRO A 360 23.79 7.94 1.61
C PRO A 360 23.86 6.73 2.55
N MET A 361 23.10 6.69 3.63
CA MET A 361 23.07 5.53 4.53
C MET A 361 22.57 4.26 3.82
N VAL A 362 21.53 4.38 3.01
CA VAL A 362 20.99 3.27 2.20
C VAL A 362 22.03 2.77 1.20
N ILE A 363 22.67 3.68 0.46
CA ILE A 363 23.68 3.31 -0.56
C ILE A 363 24.89 2.64 0.09
N LEU A 364 25.40 3.18 1.19
CA LEU A 364 26.53 2.60 1.93
C LEU A 364 26.17 1.23 2.49
N ALA A 365 24.98 1.08 3.09
CA ALA A 365 24.54 -0.23 3.60
C ALA A 365 24.43 -1.29 2.50
N LEU A 366 23.94 -0.93 1.30
CA LEU A 366 23.91 -1.84 0.16
C LEU A 366 25.31 -2.20 -0.33
N GLN A 367 26.26 -1.27 -0.32
CA GLN A 367 27.65 -1.52 -0.67
C GLN A 367 28.34 -2.41 0.38
N ASP A 368 28.16 -2.13 1.67
CA ASP A 368 28.76 -2.92 2.76
C ASP A 368 28.27 -4.37 2.77
N LEU A 369 26.98 -4.59 2.39
CA LEU A 369 26.42 -5.91 2.17
C LEU A 369 26.94 -6.57 0.87
N GLY A 370 27.71 -5.85 0.05
CA GLY A 370 28.17 -6.33 -1.23
C GLY A 370 27.06 -6.44 -2.29
N TRP A 371 25.92 -5.77 -2.11
CA TRP A 371 24.75 -5.91 -3.01
C TRP A 371 24.81 -4.99 -4.22
N LEU A 372 25.56 -3.90 -4.14
CA LEU A 372 25.89 -3.03 -5.26
C LEU A 372 27.32 -2.50 -5.14
N ASP A 373 27.83 -1.92 -6.23
CA ASP A 373 29.01 -1.06 -6.22
C ASP A 373 28.52 0.39 -6.38
N ILE A 374 28.91 1.28 -5.48
CA ILE A 374 28.52 2.69 -5.54
C ILE A 374 28.93 3.36 -6.86
N ARG A 375 30.01 2.87 -7.50
CA ARG A 375 30.47 3.37 -8.80
C ARG A 375 29.49 3.08 -9.94
N ASP A 376 28.63 2.07 -9.78
CA ASP A 376 27.63 1.70 -10.76
C ASP A 376 26.31 2.49 -10.59
N VAL A 377 26.16 3.24 -9.50
CA VAL A 377 24.95 4.06 -9.29
C VAL A 377 24.87 5.16 -10.33
N ASP A 378 23.83 5.12 -11.14
CA ASP A 378 23.54 6.09 -12.20
C ASP A 378 22.60 7.19 -11.75
N CYS A 379 21.54 6.82 -11.07
CA CYS A 379 20.57 7.74 -10.50
C CYS A 379 19.92 7.19 -9.25
N VAL A 380 19.45 8.09 -8.40
CA VAL A 380 18.63 7.76 -7.22
C VAL A 380 17.42 8.68 -7.21
N VAL A 381 16.22 8.12 -7.13
CA VAL A 381 14.98 8.87 -7.06
C VAL A 381 14.21 8.44 -5.81
N ALA A 382 14.01 9.38 -4.90
CA ALA A 382 13.29 9.13 -3.66
C ALA A 382 11.81 9.51 -3.79
N HIS A 383 10.95 8.64 -3.25
CA HIS A 383 9.51 8.87 -3.12
C HIS A 383 9.09 8.69 -1.68
N THR A 384 8.36 9.67 -1.14
CA THR A 384 7.81 9.61 0.20
C THR A 384 6.33 9.28 0.16
N MET A 385 5.96 8.15 0.72
CA MET A 385 4.58 7.75 0.97
C MET A 385 4.21 8.17 2.39
N ARG A 386 3.54 9.31 2.55
CA ARG A 386 3.21 9.88 3.86
C ARG A 386 2.29 8.98 4.68
N CYS A 387 1.33 8.30 4.04
CA CYS A 387 0.49 7.29 4.65
C CYS A 387 0.73 5.97 3.90
N ALA A 388 1.51 5.06 4.48
CA ALA A 388 1.88 3.79 3.85
C ALA A 388 1.10 2.62 4.43
N TYR A 389 1.24 2.37 5.73
CA TYR A 389 0.55 1.30 6.44
C TYR A 389 -0.29 1.88 7.58
N VAL A 390 -1.60 1.70 7.51
CA VAL A 390 -2.52 2.06 8.59
C VAL A 390 -2.35 1.11 9.76
N HIS A 391 -2.35 1.64 10.98
CA HIS A 391 -2.18 0.84 12.18
C HIS A 391 -3.53 0.35 12.69
N HIS A 392 -3.63 -0.95 12.91
CA HIS A 392 -4.78 -1.56 13.56
C HIS A 392 -4.54 -1.62 15.07
N THR A 393 -4.66 -0.47 15.73
CA THR A 393 -4.63 -0.38 17.18
C THR A 393 -5.94 -0.90 17.78
N PRO A 394 -6.00 -1.23 19.07
CA PRO A 394 -7.26 -1.65 19.72
C PRO A 394 -8.41 -0.66 19.56
N GLN A 395 -8.11 0.64 19.49
CA GLN A 395 -9.11 1.71 19.37
C GLN A 395 -9.58 1.95 17.92
N ARG A 396 -8.81 1.48 16.94
CA ARG A 396 -9.04 1.76 15.52
C ARG A 396 -10.45 1.39 15.06
N ASP A 397 -10.92 0.19 15.39
CA ASP A 397 -12.20 -0.31 14.84
C ASP A 397 -13.38 0.51 15.33
N THR A 398 -13.38 0.93 16.59
CA THR A 398 -14.42 1.80 17.15
C THR A 398 -14.36 3.19 16.52
N ALA A 399 -13.15 3.76 16.39
CA ALA A 399 -12.98 5.08 15.79
C ALA A 399 -13.38 5.11 14.31
N VAL A 400 -12.93 4.14 13.53
CA VAL A 400 -13.28 4.03 12.11
C VAL A 400 -14.78 3.84 11.92
N LYS A 401 -15.41 2.95 12.70
CA LYS A 401 -16.86 2.77 12.64
C LYS A 401 -17.60 4.09 12.90
N TYR A 402 -17.26 4.80 13.98
CA TYR A 402 -17.86 6.08 14.30
C TYR A 402 -17.69 7.10 13.16
N ILE A 403 -16.46 7.21 12.62
CA ILE A 403 -16.16 8.15 11.53
C ILE A 403 -16.97 7.82 10.27
N LEU A 404 -17.01 6.55 9.86
CA LEU A 404 -17.74 6.14 8.64
C LEU A 404 -19.24 6.37 8.79
N ASP A 405 -19.82 6.03 9.93
CA ASP A 405 -21.25 6.25 10.22
C ASP A 405 -21.57 7.76 10.20
N ARG A 406 -20.74 8.58 10.83
CA ARG A 406 -20.93 10.04 10.89
C ARG A 406 -20.78 10.72 9.54
N LEU A 407 -19.78 10.34 8.74
CA LEU A 407 -19.58 10.87 7.38
C LEU A 407 -20.75 10.54 6.45
N ARG A 408 -21.36 9.36 6.61
CA ARG A 408 -22.53 8.96 5.83
C ARG A 408 -23.73 9.90 6.03
N GLU A 409 -23.92 10.47 7.22
CA GLU A 409 -24.95 11.47 7.47
C GLU A 409 -24.81 12.72 6.57
N TYR A 410 -23.57 13.04 6.19
CA TYR A 410 -23.25 14.16 5.29
C TYR A 410 -23.16 13.75 3.81
N GLN A 411 -23.53 12.52 3.47
CA GLN A 411 -23.38 11.95 2.12
C GLN A 411 -21.91 11.91 1.67
N VAL A 412 -21.01 11.61 2.60
CA VAL A 412 -19.58 11.42 2.34
C VAL A 412 -19.22 9.94 2.52
N PHE A 413 -18.68 9.33 1.48
CA PHE A 413 -18.39 7.91 1.39
C PHE A 413 -16.87 7.70 1.18
N PRO A 414 -16.11 7.37 2.23
CA PRO A 414 -14.72 6.98 2.10
C PRO A 414 -14.58 5.66 1.33
N ILE A 415 -13.59 5.60 0.40
CA ILE A 415 -13.37 4.46 -0.49
C ILE A 415 -11.89 4.05 -0.54
N GLY A 416 -11.64 2.78 -0.81
CA GLY A 416 -10.32 2.22 -0.97
C GLY A 416 -9.51 2.16 0.32
N ARG A 417 -8.25 1.70 0.22
CA ARG A 417 -7.35 1.41 1.33
C ARG A 417 -7.28 2.51 2.39
N TYR A 418 -7.05 3.74 1.96
CA TYR A 418 -6.81 4.86 2.88
C TYR A 418 -8.11 5.54 3.32
N GLY A 419 -9.12 5.56 2.47
CA GLY A 419 -10.43 6.09 2.81
C GLY A 419 -11.16 5.23 3.84
N THR A 420 -11.08 3.90 3.71
CA THR A 420 -11.67 2.97 4.70
C THR A 420 -10.75 2.68 5.88
N TRP A 421 -9.53 3.22 5.88
CA TRP A 421 -8.52 3.02 6.91
C TRP A 421 -8.21 1.54 7.17
N ASP A 422 -8.00 0.78 6.07
CA ASP A 422 -7.77 -0.65 6.14
C ASP A 422 -6.56 -1.07 5.29
N TYR A 423 -5.99 -2.25 5.59
CA TYR A 423 -4.87 -2.80 4.86
C TYR A 423 -5.39 -3.72 3.74
N THR A 424 -5.54 -3.16 2.53
CA THR A 424 -6.13 -3.84 1.36
C THR A 424 -5.17 -3.87 0.17
N SER A 425 -5.38 -4.83 -0.74
CA SER A 425 -4.69 -4.90 -2.03
C SER A 425 -5.20 -3.84 -3.02
N MET A 426 -4.56 -3.73 -4.18
CA MET A 426 -5.06 -2.88 -5.27
C MET A 426 -6.43 -3.34 -5.75
N GLU A 427 -6.63 -4.65 -5.97
CA GLU A 427 -7.93 -5.23 -6.36
C GLU A 427 -9.02 -4.88 -5.35
N ASP A 428 -8.75 -5.08 -4.05
CA ASP A 428 -9.73 -4.75 -3.01
C ASP A 428 -10.06 -3.26 -2.95
N SER A 429 -9.04 -2.42 -3.17
CA SER A 429 -9.23 -0.97 -3.14
C SER A 429 -10.11 -0.49 -4.29
N MET A 430 -9.98 -1.11 -5.46
CA MET A 430 -10.86 -0.87 -6.61
C MET A 430 -12.27 -1.42 -6.36
N GLU A 431 -12.39 -2.64 -5.85
CA GLU A 431 -13.69 -3.25 -5.55
C GLU A 431 -14.46 -2.52 -4.45
N SER A 432 -13.77 -2.08 -3.40
CA SER A 432 -14.37 -1.22 -2.36
C SER A 432 -14.98 0.04 -2.97
N ALA A 433 -14.24 0.70 -3.87
CA ALA A 433 -14.74 1.89 -4.55
C ALA A 433 -15.96 1.58 -5.42
N ARG A 434 -15.90 0.52 -6.24
CA ARG A 434 -17.01 0.09 -7.10
C ARG A 434 -18.27 -0.21 -6.28
N GLN A 435 -18.15 -1.02 -5.24
CA GLN A 435 -19.27 -1.41 -4.38
C GLN A 435 -19.91 -0.20 -3.70
N THR A 436 -19.09 0.67 -3.10
CA THR A 436 -19.59 1.87 -2.40
C THR A 436 -20.33 2.82 -3.35
N VAL A 437 -19.82 3.04 -4.57
CA VAL A 437 -20.52 3.87 -5.56
C VAL A 437 -21.84 3.24 -5.97
N MET A 438 -21.86 1.94 -6.28
CA MET A 438 -23.10 1.24 -6.67
C MET A 438 -24.16 1.26 -5.56
N GLU A 439 -23.77 1.06 -4.31
CA GLU A 439 -24.68 1.15 -3.16
C GLU A 439 -25.27 2.56 -3.00
N ALA A 440 -24.43 3.59 -3.14
CA ALA A 440 -24.90 4.99 -3.06
C ALA A 440 -25.90 5.33 -4.18
N LEU A 441 -25.65 4.87 -5.41
CA LEU A 441 -26.56 5.07 -6.54
C LEU A 441 -27.89 4.35 -6.34
N GLN A 442 -27.88 3.11 -5.85
CA GLN A 442 -29.10 2.35 -5.55
C GLN A 442 -29.95 3.03 -4.46
N THR A 443 -29.30 3.51 -3.41
CA THR A 443 -29.98 4.23 -2.32
C THR A 443 -30.65 5.53 -2.80
N ALA A 444 -29.97 6.27 -3.68
CA ALA A 444 -30.52 7.49 -4.27
C ALA A 444 -31.77 7.21 -5.15
N MET A 445 -31.76 6.09 -5.90
CA MET A 445 -32.90 5.69 -6.73
C MET A 445 -34.11 5.25 -5.89
N THR A 446 -33.89 4.49 -4.82
CA THR A 446 -34.99 4.03 -3.94
C THR A 446 -35.59 5.19 -3.12
N GLY A 447 -34.77 6.12 -2.62
CA GLY A 447 -35.26 7.31 -1.91
C GLY A 447 -36.04 8.31 -2.78
N GLN A 448 -35.89 8.26 -4.11
CA GLN A 448 -36.73 9.04 -5.04
C GLN A 448 -38.09 8.38 -5.30
N VAL A 449 -38.17 7.05 -5.19
CA VAL A 449 -39.46 6.31 -5.38
C VAL A 449 -40.40 6.52 -4.18
N ASP A 450 -39.85 6.65 -2.97
CA ASP A 450 -40.64 6.87 -1.76
C ASP A 450 -41.07 8.34 -1.58
N ALA A 451 -40.52 9.27 -2.36
CA ALA A 451 -40.81 10.71 -2.31
C ALA A 451 -41.74 11.20 -3.45
N ALA A 452 -42.11 10.34 -4.38
CA ALA A 452 -43.02 10.61 -5.51
C ALA A 452 -44.35 9.93 -5.31
#